data_d201fe685bb3918e46f875976ea1745e
#
_entry.id   d201fe685bb3918e46f875976ea1745e
#
_cell.length_a   1.000
_cell.length_b   1.000
_cell.length_c   1.000
_cell.angle_alpha   90.00
_cell.angle_beta   90.00
_cell.angle_gamma   90.00
#
_symmetry.space_group_name_H-M   'P 1'
#
loop_
_entity.id
_entity.type
_entity.pdbx_description
1 polymer ?
#
loop_
_entity_poly.entity_id
_entity_poly.type
_entity_poly.pdbx_seq_one_letter_code
_entity_poly.pdbx_strand_id
1 'polypeptide(L)'
;ASDVYKRQDKMCDAISDAILDALMEKDPMSRVACETATTTGLVLVMGEITTNAYVDIQKIVRDTIREIGYTRGKYGFDADTCAVITAIDEQSADIALGVDKALEAKMGEDEIDAIGAGDQGIQFGYASNETEEYMPYAINMAHKLARQLTKIRKDGTLKYLRPDGKTQVTVEYDEAGKPSRIDAVVCSTQHDPDVTQEQIHEDIKKYVFDEIIPADMVDENTKY
;
A
#
# COMPACT_ATOMS: atom_id res chain seq x y z
N ALA A 1 10.21 -18.12 -8.56
CA ALA A 1 10.58 -17.61 -7.24
C ALA A 1 9.72 -16.39 -6.95
N SER A 2 8.87 -16.53 -5.98
CA SER A 2 7.98 -15.45 -5.61
C SER A 2 8.79 -14.33 -4.98
N ASP A 3 8.61 -13.17 -5.49
CA ASP A 3 9.22 -11.97 -4.99
C ASP A 3 8.49 -11.41 -3.77
N VAL A 4 8.58 -12.09 -2.64
CA VAL A 4 8.33 -11.46 -1.34
C VAL A 4 9.14 -10.17 -1.24
N TYR A 5 10.34 -10.16 -1.82
CA TYR A 5 11.22 -8.99 -1.88
C TYR A 5 10.68 -7.78 -2.64
N LYS A 6 9.82 -7.94 -3.64
CA LYS A 6 9.32 -6.79 -4.44
C LYS A 6 8.09 -6.11 -3.86
N ARG A 7 7.49 -6.68 -2.80
CA ARG A 7 6.31 -6.13 -2.13
C ARG A 7 6.51 -5.89 -0.64
N GLN A 8 7.74 -5.97 -0.19
CA GLN A 8 8.08 -5.71 1.21
C GLN A 8 7.54 -4.37 1.68
N ASP A 9 7.77 -3.30 0.93
CA ASP A 9 7.38 -1.95 1.32
C ASP A 9 5.87 -1.85 1.53
N LYS A 10 5.06 -2.30 0.59
CA LYS A 10 3.60 -2.24 0.71
C LYS A 10 3.06 -3.07 1.89
N MET A 11 3.64 -4.24 2.15
CA MET A 11 3.26 -5.07 3.29
C MET A 11 3.74 -4.44 4.60
N CYS A 12 4.94 -3.86 4.62
CA CYS A 12 5.49 -3.16 5.76
C CYS A 12 4.66 -1.92 6.11
N ASP A 13 4.32 -1.11 5.11
CA ASP A 13 3.46 0.06 5.28
C ASP A 13 2.09 -0.34 5.85
N ALA A 14 1.45 -1.36 5.28
CA ALA A 14 0.16 -1.84 5.78
C ALA A 14 0.22 -2.34 7.24
N ILE A 15 1.33 -2.94 7.66
CA ILE A 15 1.53 -3.36 9.04
C ILE A 15 1.74 -2.15 9.96
N SER A 16 2.59 -1.20 9.56
CA SER A 16 2.84 0.02 10.34
C SER A 16 1.56 0.84 10.48
N ASP A 17 0.77 1.00 9.41
CA ASP A 17 -0.53 1.66 9.43
C ASP A 17 -1.52 0.96 10.36
N ALA A 18 -1.62 -0.37 10.30
CA ALA A 18 -2.53 -1.12 11.16
C ALA A 18 -2.17 -1.01 12.65
N ILE A 19 -0.89 -0.90 12.99
CA ILE A 19 -0.43 -0.65 14.36
C ILE A 19 -0.79 0.78 14.77
N LEU A 20 -0.55 1.77 13.91
CA LEU A 20 -0.92 3.16 14.12
C LEU A 20 -2.43 3.28 14.38
N ASP A 21 -3.26 2.72 13.51
CA ASP A 21 -4.71 2.74 13.63
C ASP A 21 -5.19 2.15 14.96
N ALA A 22 -4.66 1.00 15.36
CA ALA A 22 -5.03 0.33 16.60
C ALA A 22 -4.63 1.11 17.86
N LEU A 23 -3.55 1.88 17.80
CA LEU A 23 -3.10 2.76 18.89
C LEU A 23 -3.97 4.02 18.96
N MET A 24 -4.19 4.69 17.81
CA MET A 24 -4.97 5.91 17.71
C MET A 24 -6.44 5.69 18.06
N GLU A 25 -7.01 4.51 17.79
CA GLU A 25 -8.36 4.15 18.20
C GLU A 25 -8.54 4.18 19.73
N LYS A 26 -7.50 3.79 20.48
CA LYS A 26 -7.53 3.70 21.95
C LYS A 26 -6.99 4.93 22.66
N ASP A 27 -6.00 5.57 22.08
CA ASP A 27 -5.35 6.77 22.59
C ASP A 27 -5.01 7.71 21.42
N PRO A 28 -5.94 8.65 21.09
CA PRO A 28 -5.75 9.60 20.00
C PRO A 28 -4.55 10.54 20.17
N MET A 29 -3.96 10.60 21.36
CA MET A 29 -2.77 11.42 21.64
C MET A 29 -1.47 10.62 21.54
N SER A 30 -1.52 9.36 21.12
CA SER A 30 -0.33 8.53 20.90
C SER A 30 0.66 9.19 19.94
N ARG A 31 1.95 9.08 20.26
CA ARG A 31 3.06 9.42 19.36
C ARG A 31 3.62 8.11 18.79
N VAL A 32 3.52 7.94 17.49
CA VAL A 32 3.82 6.65 16.85
C VAL A 32 4.76 6.87 15.67
N ALA A 33 6.01 6.50 15.87
CA ALA A 33 7.01 6.37 14.81
C ALA A 33 7.31 4.87 14.66
N CYS A 34 6.43 4.16 13.94
CA CYS A 34 6.48 2.70 13.80
C CYS A 34 6.93 2.31 12.40
N GLU A 35 8.06 1.64 12.34
CA GLU A 35 8.65 1.12 11.12
C GLU A 35 8.57 -0.40 11.09
N THR A 36 8.38 -0.95 9.91
CA THR A 36 8.33 -2.40 9.69
C THR A 36 9.31 -2.82 8.61
N ALA A 37 10.04 -3.88 8.84
CA ALA A 37 10.87 -4.55 7.85
C ALA A 37 10.50 -6.02 7.76
N THR A 38 10.52 -6.59 6.55
CA THR A 38 10.21 -8.00 6.33
C THR A 38 11.23 -8.67 5.43
N THR A 39 11.39 -9.97 5.64
CA THR A 39 12.05 -10.90 4.74
C THR A 39 11.34 -12.23 4.81
N THR A 40 11.74 -13.24 4.03
CA THR A 40 11.09 -14.55 4.05
C THR A 40 10.99 -15.10 5.48
N GLY A 41 9.75 -15.27 5.95
CA GLY A 41 9.47 -15.86 7.27
C GLY A 41 9.72 -14.97 8.47
N LEU A 42 10.06 -13.68 8.29
CA LEU A 42 10.35 -12.75 9.38
C LEU A 42 9.69 -11.40 9.16
N VAL A 43 9.09 -10.87 10.21
CA VAL A 43 8.66 -9.47 10.35
C VAL A 43 9.38 -8.86 11.56
N LEU A 44 10.02 -7.73 11.36
CA LEU A 44 10.59 -6.88 12.40
C LEU A 44 9.79 -5.59 12.48
N VAL A 45 9.19 -5.33 13.64
CA VAL A 45 8.51 -4.06 13.95
C VAL A 45 9.42 -3.30 14.91
N MET A 46 9.79 -2.08 14.54
CA MET A 46 10.74 -1.27 15.30
C MET A 46 10.33 0.20 15.29
N GLY A 47 10.92 0.96 16.18
CA GLY A 47 10.70 2.40 16.25
C GLY A 47 10.44 2.91 17.65
N GLU A 48 9.82 4.09 17.74
CA GLU A 48 9.56 4.79 19.00
C GLU A 48 8.06 5.05 19.14
N ILE A 49 7.46 4.60 20.23
CA ILE A 49 6.03 4.76 20.51
C ILE A 49 5.85 5.24 21.95
N THR A 50 5.15 6.36 22.09
CA THR A 50 4.70 6.88 23.39
C THR A 50 3.17 6.88 23.40
N THR A 51 2.56 6.07 24.26
CA THR A 51 1.12 5.88 24.33
C THR A 51 0.67 5.41 25.71
N ASN A 52 -0.59 5.68 26.06
CA ASN A 52 -1.25 5.07 27.21
C ASN A 52 -2.03 3.80 26.84
N ALA A 53 -2.06 3.43 25.57
CA ALA A 53 -2.80 2.28 25.07
C ALA A 53 -1.94 1.01 25.05
N TYR A 54 -2.58 -0.13 25.21
CA TYR A 54 -1.99 -1.44 24.93
C TYR A 54 -2.64 -2.06 23.69
N VAL A 55 -1.81 -2.52 22.75
CA VAL A 55 -2.21 -3.30 21.59
C VAL A 55 -1.36 -4.56 21.45
N ASP A 56 -1.95 -5.64 20.94
CA ASP A 56 -1.23 -6.86 20.62
C ASP A 56 -0.61 -6.74 19.23
N ILE A 57 0.61 -6.23 19.17
CA ILE A 57 1.34 -6.00 17.91
C ILE A 57 1.48 -7.29 17.11
N GLN A 58 1.79 -8.42 17.76
CA GLN A 58 1.95 -9.69 17.05
C GLN A 58 0.65 -10.14 16.38
N LYS A 59 -0.47 -9.95 17.06
CA LYS A 59 -1.79 -10.25 16.50
C LYS A 59 -2.11 -9.35 15.31
N ILE A 60 -1.88 -8.05 15.43
CA ILE A 60 -2.10 -7.06 14.35
C ILE A 60 -1.27 -7.43 13.12
N VAL A 61 0.01 -7.71 13.29
CA VAL A 61 0.92 -8.11 12.21
C VAL A 61 0.37 -9.34 11.48
N ARG A 62 0.01 -10.39 12.21
CA ARG A 62 -0.50 -11.65 11.62
C ARG A 62 -1.83 -11.45 10.91
N ASP A 63 -2.73 -10.67 11.49
CA ASP A 63 -4.04 -10.39 10.90
C ASP A 63 -3.90 -9.59 9.60
N THR A 64 -3.03 -8.58 9.57
CA THR A 64 -2.72 -7.80 8.36
C THR A 64 -2.13 -8.67 7.26
N ILE A 65 -1.15 -9.53 7.57
CA ILE A 65 -0.56 -10.46 6.60
C ILE A 65 -1.60 -11.43 6.05
N ARG A 66 -2.50 -11.91 6.91
CA ARG A 66 -3.60 -12.82 6.53
C ARG A 66 -4.59 -12.13 5.62
N GLU A 67 -4.95 -10.88 5.90
CA GLU A 67 -5.83 -10.07 5.06
C GLU A 67 -5.23 -9.80 3.68
N ILE A 68 -3.92 -9.56 3.59
CA ILE A 68 -3.20 -9.44 2.32
C ILE A 68 -3.31 -10.75 1.52
N GLY A 69 -3.35 -11.92 2.19
CA GLY A 69 -3.55 -13.22 1.57
C GLY A 69 -2.36 -14.18 1.65
N TYR A 70 -1.36 -13.90 2.49
CA TYR A 70 -0.24 -14.80 2.75
C TYR A 70 -0.59 -15.76 3.89
N THR A 71 -1.29 -16.82 3.55
CA THR A 71 -1.87 -17.81 4.49
C THR A 71 -1.20 -19.17 4.44
N ARG A 72 -0.17 -19.36 3.61
CA ARG A 72 0.55 -20.65 3.47
C ARG A 72 1.99 -20.41 3.05
N GLY A 73 2.91 -21.13 3.68
CA GLY A 73 4.35 -21.03 3.38
C GLY A 73 4.71 -21.24 1.91
N LYS A 74 3.92 -22.04 1.17
CA LYS A 74 4.11 -22.22 -0.29
C LYS A 74 3.91 -20.94 -1.12
N TYR A 75 3.30 -19.89 -0.57
CA TYR A 75 3.16 -18.61 -1.21
C TYR A 75 4.36 -17.67 -0.97
N GLY A 76 5.39 -18.18 -0.29
CA GLY A 76 6.60 -17.44 0.06
C GLY A 76 6.54 -16.72 1.40
N PHE A 77 5.35 -16.62 2.02
CA PHE A 77 5.14 -16.05 3.33
C PHE A 77 3.90 -16.65 4.00
N ASP A 78 3.86 -16.68 5.32
CA ASP A 78 2.76 -17.30 6.06
C ASP A 78 2.50 -16.53 7.37
N ALA A 79 1.29 -16.00 7.50
CA ALA A 79 0.87 -15.24 8.66
C ALA A 79 0.96 -16.01 9.98
N ASP A 80 0.73 -17.33 9.94
CA ASP A 80 0.68 -18.16 11.16
C ASP A 80 2.07 -18.60 11.64
N THR A 81 3.02 -18.77 10.69
CA THR A 81 4.33 -19.37 11.00
C THR A 81 5.50 -18.40 10.90
N CYS A 82 5.33 -17.19 10.38
CA CYS A 82 6.40 -16.20 10.34
C CYS A 82 6.83 -15.79 11.77
N ALA A 83 8.11 -15.50 11.94
CA ALA A 83 8.60 -14.85 13.14
C ALA A 83 8.15 -13.38 13.16
N VAL A 84 7.71 -12.91 14.31
CA VAL A 84 7.42 -11.50 14.56
C VAL A 84 8.28 -11.04 15.72
N ILE A 85 9.18 -10.11 15.45
CA ILE A 85 10.10 -9.52 16.43
C ILE A 85 9.72 -8.05 16.60
N THR A 86 9.70 -7.58 17.83
CA THR A 86 9.45 -6.17 18.16
C THR A 86 10.67 -5.57 18.84
N ALA A 87 11.06 -4.38 18.39
CA ALA A 87 12.12 -3.55 18.98
C ALA A 87 11.60 -2.11 19.04
N ILE A 88 10.79 -1.83 20.07
CA ILE A 88 10.09 -0.57 20.24
C ILE A 88 10.53 0.04 21.55
N ASP A 89 10.96 1.30 21.48
CA ASP A 89 11.36 2.12 22.61
C ASP A 89 10.39 3.30 22.81
N GLU A 90 10.50 4.00 23.92
CA GLU A 90 9.83 5.28 24.14
C GLU A 90 10.55 6.39 23.37
N GLN A 91 9.82 7.40 22.93
CA GLN A 91 10.40 8.56 22.27
C GLN A 91 11.40 9.29 23.18
N SER A 92 12.54 9.69 22.62
CA SER A 92 13.54 10.47 23.33
C SER A 92 12.95 11.76 23.92
N ALA A 93 13.25 12.04 25.19
CA ALA A 93 12.81 13.24 25.87
C ALA A 93 13.32 14.53 25.19
N ASP A 94 14.48 14.48 24.56
CA ASP A 94 15.06 15.63 23.85
C ASP A 94 14.26 15.93 22.55
N ILE A 95 13.81 14.90 21.84
CA ILE A 95 12.94 15.05 20.66
C ILE A 95 11.57 15.55 21.10
N ALA A 96 11.00 15.01 22.17
CA ALA A 96 9.72 15.44 22.73
C ALA A 96 9.69 16.95 23.04
N LEU A 97 10.76 17.52 23.57
CA LEU A 97 10.89 18.95 23.83
C LEU A 97 10.74 19.81 22.55
N GLY A 98 11.13 19.27 21.39
CA GLY A 98 11.03 19.94 20.10
C GLY A 98 9.65 19.85 19.43
N VAL A 99 8.98 18.71 19.59
CA VAL A 99 7.80 18.33 18.80
C VAL A 99 6.47 18.31 19.57
N ASP A 100 6.49 18.22 20.91
CA ASP A 100 5.28 18.08 21.72
C ASP A 100 4.48 19.39 21.85
N LYS A 101 5.13 20.53 21.70
CA LYS A 101 4.45 21.84 21.70
C LYS A 101 4.88 22.68 20.52
N ALA A 102 3.92 23.17 19.78
CA ALA A 102 4.13 24.19 18.74
C ALA A 102 4.81 25.42 19.33
N LEU A 103 5.57 26.14 18.49
CA LEU A 103 6.26 27.37 18.90
C LEU A 103 5.29 28.41 19.45
N GLU A 104 4.13 28.52 18.84
CA GLU A 104 3.04 29.41 19.20
C GLU A 104 2.53 29.15 20.61
N ALA A 105 2.35 27.87 20.97
CA ALA A 105 1.95 27.47 22.32
C ALA A 105 3.03 27.75 23.37
N LYS A 106 4.32 27.77 23.00
CA LYS A 106 5.42 28.17 23.86
C LYS A 106 5.41 29.67 24.13
N MET A 107 4.79 30.46 23.25
CA MET A 107 4.63 31.91 23.37
C MET A 107 3.33 32.36 24.05
N GLY A 108 2.45 31.41 24.43
CA GLY A 108 1.25 31.68 25.23
C GLY A 108 -0.03 31.89 24.43
N GLU A 109 -0.11 31.40 23.22
CA GLU A 109 -1.29 31.44 22.36
C GLU A 109 -2.19 30.20 22.51
N ASP A 110 -3.33 30.14 21.81
CA ASP A 110 -4.47 29.24 21.99
C ASP A 110 -4.14 27.74 22.14
N GLU A 111 -4.98 27.04 22.89
CA GLU A 111 -4.87 25.58 23.12
C GLU A 111 -4.92 24.74 21.84
N ILE A 112 -5.55 25.26 20.76
CA ILE A 112 -5.65 24.58 19.46
C ILE A 112 -4.26 24.51 18.78
N ASP A 113 -3.43 25.52 18.99
CA ASP A 113 -2.06 25.58 18.44
C ASP A 113 -1.03 24.83 19.31
N ALA A 114 -1.49 24.20 20.40
CA ALA A 114 -0.61 23.50 21.34
C ALA A 114 -0.08 22.17 20.80
N ILE A 115 -0.73 21.59 19.78
CA ILE A 115 -0.33 20.30 19.20
C ILE A 115 0.85 20.53 18.26
N GLY A 116 2.01 19.95 18.59
CA GLY A 116 3.17 19.96 17.71
C GLY A 116 2.98 19.09 16.47
N ALA A 117 3.71 19.38 15.40
CA ALA A 117 3.62 18.63 14.14
C ALA A 117 4.20 17.20 14.19
N GLY A 118 4.93 16.86 15.27
CA GLY A 118 5.59 15.56 15.41
C GLY A 118 6.93 15.46 14.66
N ASP A 119 7.05 16.10 13.51
CA ASP A 119 8.27 16.17 12.71
C ASP A 119 8.27 17.44 11.83
N GLN A 120 9.42 17.77 11.27
CA GLN A 120 9.52 18.77 10.21
C GLN A 120 8.98 18.23 8.89
N GLY A 121 8.47 19.08 8.02
CA GLY A 121 7.97 18.65 6.72
C GLY A 121 7.74 19.80 5.74
N ILE A 122 7.74 19.46 4.46
CA ILE A 122 7.31 20.32 3.36
C ILE A 122 6.19 19.60 2.62
N GLN A 123 5.06 20.27 2.44
CA GLN A 123 3.92 19.72 1.72
C GLN A 123 3.94 20.18 0.26
N PHE A 124 3.75 19.22 -0.65
CA PHE A 124 3.61 19.47 -2.08
C PHE A 124 2.22 19.07 -2.53
N GLY A 125 1.57 19.93 -3.31
CA GLY A 125 0.27 19.65 -3.90
C GLY A 125 0.37 19.58 -5.42
N TYR A 126 -0.27 18.58 -6.03
CA TYR A 126 -0.45 18.48 -7.46
C TYR A 126 -1.83 17.90 -7.78
N ALA A 127 -2.48 18.43 -8.78
CA ALA A 127 -3.74 17.92 -9.30
C ALA A 127 -3.78 18.08 -10.82
N SER A 128 -4.42 17.12 -11.49
CA SER A 128 -4.67 17.12 -12.93
C SER A 128 -6.17 16.96 -13.20
N ASN A 129 -6.66 17.52 -14.28
CA ASN A 129 -8.04 17.35 -14.73
C ASN A 129 -8.22 16.22 -15.75
N GLU A 130 -7.25 15.31 -15.82
CA GLU A 130 -7.29 14.16 -16.72
C GLU A 130 -8.27 13.09 -16.26
N THR A 131 -8.58 13.04 -14.97
CA THR A 131 -9.51 12.08 -14.36
C THR A 131 -10.40 12.77 -13.31
N GLU A 132 -11.53 12.14 -12.99
CA GLU A 132 -12.45 12.64 -11.95
C GLU A 132 -11.80 12.68 -10.57
N GLU A 133 -10.79 11.83 -10.34
CA GLU A 133 -10.03 11.76 -9.10
C GLU A 133 -8.90 12.81 -9.02
N TYR A 134 -8.82 13.71 -9.99
CA TYR A 134 -7.77 14.74 -10.12
C TYR A 134 -6.34 14.17 -10.19
N MET A 135 -6.21 12.95 -10.66
CA MET A 135 -4.94 12.23 -10.84
C MET A 135 -4.55 12.15 -12.32
N PRO A 136 -3.25 12.08 -12.64
CA PRO A 136 -2.82 11.77 -14.00
C PRO A 136 -3.40 10.44 -14.49
N TYR A 137 -3.82 10.39 -15.76
CA TYR A 137 -4.56 9.27 -16.32
C TYR A 137 -3.82 7.93 -16.21
N ALA A 138 -2.52 7.91 -16.55
CA ALA A 138 -1.72 6.69 -16.57
C ALA A 138 -1.67 6.00 -15.19
N ILE A 139 -1.32 6.75 -14.14
CA ILE A 139 -1.23 6.19 -12.77
C ILE A 139 -2.61 5.82 -12.22
N ASN A 140 -3.63 6.63 -12.49
CA ASN A 140 -4.99 6.34 -12.05
C ASN A 140 -5.51 5.05 -12.67
N MET A 141 -5.30 4.86 -13.98
CA MET A 141 -5.65 3.63 -14.69
C MET A 141 -4.89 2.42 -14.14
N ALA A 142 -3.57 2.55 -13.93
CA ALA A 142 -2.77 1.48 -13.33
C ALA A 142 -3.29 1.09 -11.93
N HIS A 143 -3.69 2.07 -11.10
CA HIS A 143 -4.31 1.78 -9.81
C HIS A 143 -5.67 1.06 -9.93
N LYS A 144 -6.51 1.45 -10.87
CA LYS A 144 -7.80 0.80 -11.12
C LYS A 144 -7.60 -0.66 -11.54
N LEU A 145 -6.65 -0.94 -12.43
CA LEU A 145 -6.28 -2.30 -12.83
C LEU A 145 -5.75 -3.13 -11.65
N ALA A 146 -4.89 -2.57 -10.81
CA ALA A 146 -4.36 -3.26 -9.64
C ALA A 146 -5.44 -3.59 -8.60
N ARG A 147 -6.40 -2.68 -8.40
CA ARG A 147 -7.58 -2.93 -7.53
C ARG A 147 -8.45 -4.05 -8.08
N GLN A 148 -8.72 -4.05 -9.40
CA GLN A 148 -9.49 -5.11 -10.05
C GLN A 148 -8.79 -6.46 -9.94
N LEU A 149 -7.47 -6.51 -10.16
CA LEU A 149 -6.68 -7.73 -9.97
C LEU A 149 -6.80 -8.27 -8.53
N THR A 150 -6.74 -7.38 -7.54
CA THR A 150 -6.92 -7.75 -6.14
C THR A 150 -8.34 -8.25 -5.85
N LYS A 151 -9.35 -7.61 -6.43
CA LYS A 151 -10.76 -7.98 -6.26
C LYS A 151 -11.01 -9.40 -6.76
N ILE A 152 -10.65 -9.70 -8.03
CA ILE A 152 -10.89 -11.03 -8.63
C ILE A 152 -10.11 -12.16 -7.96
N ARG A 153 -9.01 -11.83 -7.29
CA ARG A 153 -8.28 -12.76 -6.43
C ARG A 153 -9.03 -13.02 -5.12
N LYS A 154 -9.46 -11.94 -4.43
CA LYS A 154 -10.11 -12.02 -3.11
C LYS A 154 -11.51 -12.65 -3.18
N ASP A 155 -12.28 -12.37 -4.23
CA ASP A 155 -13.61 -12.96 -4.45
C ASP A 155 -13.58 -14.38 -5.03
N GLY A 156 -12.39 -14.86 -5.42
CA GLY A 156 -12.18 -16.22 -5.92
C GLY A 156 -12.56 -16.42 -7.39
N THR A 157 -12.76 -15.35 -8.16
CA THR A 157 -12.99 -15.43 -9.62
C THR A 157 -11.81 -16.14 -10.28
N LEU A 158 -10.57 -15.75 -9.95
CA LEU A 158 -9.36 -16.42 -10.41
C LEU A 158 -8.59 -16.98 -9.21
N LYS A 159 -8.88 -18.22 -8.84
CA LYS A 159 -8.36 -18.88 -7.63
C LYS A 159 -6.86 -19.16 -7.64
N TYR A 160 -6.25 -19.15 -8.81
CA TYR A 160 -4.82 -19.38 -8.97
C TYR A 160 -3.96 -18.12 -8.72
N LEU A 161 -4.57 -16.93 -8.65
CA LEU A 161 -3.85 -15.71 -8.37
C LEU A 161 -3.35 -15.64 -6.93
N ARG A 162 -2.18 -15.00 -6.74
CA ARG A 162 -1.53 -14.79 -5.46
C ARG A 162 -1.36 -13.29 -5.20
N PRO A 163 -1.02 -12.88 -3.96
CA PRO A 163 -1.07 -11.46 -3.57
C PRO A 163 -0.17 -10.52 -4.36
N ASP A 164 0.97 -10.99 -4.88
CA ASP A 164 1.86 -10.12 -5.66
C ASP A 164 1.33 -9.91 -7.08
N GLY A 165 1.09 -8.66 -7.44
CA GLY A 165 0.66 -8.22 -8.77
C GLY A 165 1.11 -6.79 -9.03
N LYS A 166 1.45 -6.49 -10.28
CA LYS A 166 1.88 -5.17 -10.76
C LYS A 166 1.11 -4.82 -12.01
N THR A 167 0.85 -3.53 -12.17
CA THR A 167 0.22 -2.98 -13.36
C THR A 167 0.98 -1.75 -13.84
N GLN A 168 1.10 -1.61 -15.14
CA GLN A 168 1.70 -0.45 -15.79
C GLN A 168 0.83 -0.07 -16.99
N VAL A 169 0.65 1.23 -17.20
CA VAL A 169 -0.09 1.77 -18.34
C VAL A 169 0.75 2.83 -19.02
N THR A 170 0.91 2.71 -20.34
CA THR A 170 1.54 3.71 -21.18
C THR A 170 0.46 4.41 -21.99
N VAL A 171 0.41 5.73 -21.85
CA VAL A 171 -0.64 6.57 -22.45
C VAL A 171 -0.03 7.50 -23.49
N GLU A 172 -0.68 7.60 -24.62
CA GLU A 172 -0.40 8.58 -25.65
C GLU A 172 -1.24 9.84 -25.37
N TYR A 173 -0.61 11.01 -25.55
CA TYR A 173 -1.24 12.31 -25.36
C TYR A 173 -1.32 13.04 -26.70
N ASP A 174 -2.41 13.76 -26.92
CA ASP A 174 -2.57 14.63 -28.07
C ASP A 174 -1.71 15.92 -27.97
N GLU A 175 -1.74 16.73 -29.02
CA GLU A 175 -0.99 18.01 -29.06
C GLU A 175 -1.46 19.00 -27.98
N ALA A 176 -2.69 18.85 -27.46
CA ALA A 176 -3.24 19.64 -26.37
C ALA A 176 -2.88 19.11 -24.98
N GLY A 177 -2.13 17.99 -24.89
CA GLY A 177 -1.75 17.35 -23.66
C GLY A 177 -2.87 16.54 -22.99
N LYS A 178 -3.87 16.11 -23.75
CA LYS A 178 -4.94 15.26 -23.24
C LYS A 178 -4.66 13.77 -23.56
N PRO A 179 -4.99 12.85 -22.64
CA PRO A 179 -4.92 11.42 -22.92
C PRO A 179 -5.77 11.09 -24.16
N SER A 180 -5.17 10.44 -25.15
CA SER A 180 -5.82 10.10 -26.41
C SER A 180 -5.96 8.61 -26.63
N ARG A 181 -5.00 7.82 -26.19
CA ARG A 181 -4.94 6.37 -26.42
C ARG A 181 -4.03 5.68 -25.41
N ILE A 182 -4.32 4.44 -25.08
CA ILE A 182 -3.40 3.56 -24.35
C ILE A 182 -2.54 2.82 -25.36
N ASP A 183 -1.23 3.04 -25.28
CA ASP A 183 -0.26 2.37 -26.16
C ASP A 183 0.08 0.96 -25.64
N ALA A 184 0.28 0.82 -24.34
CA ALA A 184 0.60 -0.47 -23.76
C ALA A 184 0.05 -0.63 -22.35
N VAL A 185 -0.35 -1.86 -22.02
CA VAL A 185 -0.73 -2.28 -20.67
C VAL A 185 0.09 -3.50 -20.29
N VAL A 186 0.71 -3.45 -19.12
CA VAL A 186 1.44 -4.59 -18.56
C VAL A 186 0.80 -4.99 -17.24
N CYS A 187 0.51 -6.27 -17.10
CA CYS A 187 0.11 -6.89 -15.84
C CYS A 187 1.04 -8.07 -15.53
N SER A 188 1.69 -8.00 -14.38
CA SER A 188 2.47 -9.11 -13.83
C SER A 188 1.80 -9.58 -12.57
N THR A 189 1.56 -10.87 -12.42
CA THR A 189 0.93 -11.44 -11.24
C THR A 189 1.60 -12.73 -10.79
N GLN A 190 1.73 -12.91 -9.49
CA GLN A 190 2.08 -14.19 -8.90
C GLN A 190 0.88 -15.13 -9.03
N HIS A 191 1.14 -16.40 -9.34
CA HIS A 191 0.10 -17.39 -9.60
C HIS A 191 0.54 -18.80 -9.15
N ASP A 192 -0.38 -19.74 -9.12
CA ASP A 192 -0.08 -21.15 -8.92
C ASP A 192 0.70 -21.72 -10.11
N PRO A 193 1.56 -22.74 -9.90
CA PRO A 193 2.38 -23.29 -10.96
C PRO A 193 1.60 -24.08 -12.02
N ASP A 194 0.37 -24.47 -11.72
CA ASP A 194 -0.45 -25.36 -12.56
C ASP A 194 -1.21 -24.60 -13.67
N VAL A 195 -1.15 -23.26 -13.70
CA VAL A 195 -1.80 -22.44 -14.73
C VAL A 195 -0.81 -22.10 -15.86
N THR A 196 -1.28 -22.13 -17.12
CA THR A 196 -0.44 -21.78 -18.28
C THR A 196 -0.41 -20.28 -18.51
N GLN A 197 0.62 -19.80 -19.26
CA GLN A 197 0.72 -18.38 -19.62
C GLN A 197 -0.44 -17.95 -20.52
N GLU A 198 -0.85 -18.80 -21.43
CA GLU A 198 -1.99 -18.52 -22.32
C GLU A 198 -3.27 -18.29 -21.52
N GLN A 199 -3.54 -19.14 -20.52
CA GLN A 199 -4.70 -19.00 -19.65
C GLN A 199 -4.62 -17.68 -18.83
N ILE A 200 -3.44 -17.33 -18.31
CA ILE A 200 -3.25 -16.08 -17.57
C ILE A 200 -3.52 -14.89 -18.50
N HIS A 201 -3.02 -14.90 -19.72
CA HIS A 201 -3.24 -13.84 -20.71
C HIS A 201 -4.72 -13.63 -21.02
N GLU A 202 -5.45 -14.71 -21.33
CA GLU A 202 -6.88 -14.67 -21.62
C GLU A 202 -7.70 -14.16 -20.44
N ASP A 203 -7.42 -14.69 -19.25
CA ASP A 203 -8.13 -14.33 -18.03
C ASP A 203 -7.86 -12.88 -17.60
N ILE A 204 -6.61 -12.43 -17.64
CA ILE A 204 -6.26 -11.04 -17.28
C ILE A 204 -6.86 -10.07 -18.29
N LYS A 205 -6.81 -10.38 -19.58
CA LYS A 205 -7.48 -9.56 -20.57
C LYS A 205 -8.96 -9.43 -20.26
N LYS A 206 -9.65 -10.54 -20.09
CA LYS A 206 -11.10 -10.60 -19.89
C LYS A 206 -11.57 -9.99 -18.56
N TYR A 207 -10.92 -10.35 -17.44
CA TYR A 207 -11.41 -10.00 -16.10
C TYR A 207 -10.77 -8.76 -15.51
N VAL A 208 -9.70 -8.24 -16.11
CA VAL A 208 -9.02 -7.03 -15.66
C VAL A 208 -9.04 -5.94 -16.70
N PHE A 209 -8.53 -6.17 -17.90
CA PHE A 209 -8.38 -5.11 -18.89
C PHE A 209 -9.73 -4.71 -19.48
N ASP A 210 -10.50 -5.65 -20.00
CA ASP A 210 -11.78 -5.39 -20.65
C ASP A 210 -12.85 -4.86 -19.68
N GLU A 211 -12.69 -5.09 -18.37
CA GLU A 211 -13.59 -4.58 -17.33
C GLU A 211 -13.27 -3.14 -16.90
N ILE A 212 -12.02 -2.69 -17.04
CA ILE A 212 -11.56 -1.42 -16.45
C ILE A 212 -11.20 -0.39 -17.52
N ILE A 213 -10.64 -0.83 -18.65
CA ILE A 213 -10.15 0.07 -19.69
C ILE A 213 -11.32 0.47 -20.59
N PRO A 214 -11.58 1.78 -20.76
CA PRO A 214 -12.58 2.23 -21.71
C PRO A 214 -12.26 1.80 -23.15
N ALA A 215 -13.25 1.29 -23.86
CA ALA A 215 -13.06 0.74 -25.20
C ALA A 215 -12.59 1.77 -26.25
N ASP A 216 -12.89 3.04 -26.01
CA ASP A 216 -12.47 4.17 -26.84
C ASP A 216 -11.01 4.60 -26.62
N MET A 217 -10.37 4.07 -25.58
CA MET A 217 -8.95 4.33 -25.27
C MET A 217 -7.99 3.28 -25.82
N VAL A 218 -8.49 2.24 -26.48
CA VAL A 218 -7.67 1.15 -27.05
C VAL A 218 -7.99 0.92 -28.51
N ASP A 219 -7.01 0.43 -29.26
CA ASP A 219 -7.13 0.08 -30.66
C ASP A 219 -6.34 -1.20 -31.00
N GLU A 220 -6.25 -1.51 -32.31
CA GLU A 220 -5.52 -2.67 -32.83
C GLU A 220 -3.99 -2.62 -32.60
N ASN A 221 -3.46 -1.42 -32.27
CA ASN A 221 -2.04 -1.20 -31.99
C ASN A 221 -1.72 -1.24 -30.50
N THR A 222 -2.73 -1.30 -29.63
CA THR A 222 -2.53 -1.42 -28.19
C THR A 222 -1.88 -2.75 -27.82
N LYS A 223 -0.78 -2.69 -27.08
CA LYS A 223 0.02 -3.86 -26.64
C LYS A 223 -0.44 -4.35 -25.26
N TYR A 224 -0.52 -5.66 -25.13
CA TYR A 224 -0.91 -6.33 -23.88
C TYR A 224 0.13 -7.34 -23.44
#